data_6f2ee1ba697075b5b1a707af5010b6c7
#
_entry.id   6f2ee1ba697075b5b1a707af5010b6c7
#
_cell.length_a   1.000
_cell.length_b   1.000
_cell.length_c   1.000
_cell.angle_alpha   90.00
_cell.angle_beta   90.00
_cell.angle_gamma   90.00
#
_symmetry.space_group_name_H-M   'P 1'
#
loop_
_entity.id
_entity.type
_entity.pdbx_description
1 polymer ?
#
loop_
_entity_poly.entity_id
_entity_poly.type
_entity_poly.pdbx_seq_one_letter_code
_entity_poly.pdbx_strand_id
1 'polypeptide(L)'
;MNISGKKIIIFGGTSGIGEAATKIMSEKGAAEIIAISRNPDKMTNVPENVTLEKIDVLDEEALKSFFKNQGEFDVLINCATGGTRAVGPFLKMDLEGYRSSFAKLWGYTNVVRYGTEYLANNGNIVLVSGSPARKCRPGQIAISSVGGAVEAFARGIAPEIAPKRINIVSPGVIDTPMSPLTGNEREEFYKNATQNNLIPRAGTSEELQKV
;
A
#
# COMPACT_ATOMS: atom_id res chain seq x y z
N MET A 1 -9.54 15.67 3.02
CA MET A 1 -9.77 15.33 4.45
C MET A 1 -8.74 16.04 5.30
N ASN A 2 -9.13 16.69 6.38
CA ASN A 2 -8.15 17.20 7.34
C ASN A 2 -7.68 16.03 8.23
N ILE A 3 -6.37 15.81 8.31
CA ILE A 3 -5.77 14.73 9.12
C ILE A 3 -5.20 15.21 10.45
N SER A 4 -5.22 16.53 10.69
CA SER A 4 -4.77 17.10 11.98
C SER A 4 -5.61 16.53 13.13
N GLY A 5 -4.93 16.05 14.17
CA GLY A 5 -5.56 15.44 15.33
C GLY A 5 -6.10 14.02 15.11
N LYS A 6 -5.84 13.38 13.96
CA LYS A 6 -6.34 12.05 13.61
C LYS A 6 -5.40 10.94 14.06
N LYS A 7 -5.96 9.78 14.43
CA LYS A 7 -5.24 8.52 14.62
C LYS A 7 -5.25 7.73 13.31
N ILE A 8 -4.07 7.36 12.83
CA ILE A 8 -3.85 6.77 11.51
C ILE A 8 -3.09 5.45 11.64
N ILE A 9 -3.57 4.42 10.97
CA ILE A 9 -2.90 3.11 10.89
C ILE A 9 -2.43 2.88 9.45
N ILE A 10 -1.13 2.56 9.27
CA ILE A 10 -0.51 2.41 7.95
C ILE A 10 0.21 1.07 7.84
N PHE A 11 -0.39 0.10 7.17
CA PHE A 11 0.27 -1.14 6.79
C PHE A 11 1.20 -0.92 5.60
N GLY A 12 2.44 -1.39 5.70
CA GLY A 12 3.52 -1.04 4.79
C GLY A 12 4.08 0.36 5.03
N GLY A 13 3.86 0.94 6.21
CA GLY A 13 4.18 2.32 6.58
C GLY A 13 5.66 2.63 6.82
N THR A 14 6.55 1.63 6.72
CA THR A 14 7.97 1.77 7.10
C THR A 14 8.93 1.77 5.91
N SER A 15 8.43 1.80 4.68
CA SER A 15 9.26 1.88 3.48
C SER A 15 8.49 2.44 2.27
N GLY A 16 9.22 3.06 1.33
CA GLY A 16 8.69 3.52 0.04
C GLY A 16 7.48 4.44 0.17
N ILE A 17 6.40 4.13 -0.57
CA ILE A 17 5.16 4.93 -0.59
C ILE A 17 4.55 5.06 0.81
N GLY A 18 4.52 3.97 1.58
CA GLY A 18 3.95 4.00 2.92
C GLY A 18 4.77 4.82 3.91
N GLU A 19 6.10 4.75 3.86
CA GLU A 19 6.99 5.59 4.69
C GLU A 19 6.81 7.07 4.38
N ALA A 20 6.73 7.42 3.09
CA ALA A 20 6.47 8.81 2.69
C ALA A 20 5.10 9.28 3.21
N ALA A 21 4.06 8.42 3.16
CA ALA A 21 2.77 8.72 3.75
C ALA A 21 2.88 8.94 5.27
N THR A 22 3.59 8.06 5.99
CA THR A 22 3.82 8.18 7.43
C THR A 22 4.45 9.53 7.79
N LYS A 23 5.53 9.91 7.12
CA LYS A 23 6.23 11.18 7.37
C LYS A 23 5.36 12.39 7.08
N ILE A 24 4.73 12.45 5.91
CA ILE A 24 3.88 13.59 5.52
C ILE A 24 2.65 13.74 6.41
N MET A 25 2.03 12.64 6.84
CA MET A 25 0.90 12.71 7.75
C MET A 25 1.30 13.17 9.15
N SER A 26 2.50 12.78 9.61
CA SER A 26 3.08 13.32 10.84
C SER A 26 3.30 14.84 10.74
N GLU A 27 3.93 15.31 9.66
CA GLU A 27 4.16 16.74 9.39
C GLU A 27 2.86 17.54 9.29
N LYS A 28 1.78 16.94 8.79
CA LYS A 28 0.45 17.55 8.71
C LYS A 28 -0.35 17.48 10.02
N GLY A 29 0.26 17.06 11.12
CA GLY A 29 -0.29 17.14 12.48
C GLY A 29 -1.24 16.00 12.84
N ALA A 30 -1.08 14.80 12.28
CA ALA A 30 -1.74 13.62 12.82
C ALA A 30 -1.41 13.47 14.31
N ALA A 31 -2.39 13.11 15.14
CA ALA A 31 -2.16 12.94 16.58
C ALA A 31 -1.32 11.70 16.89
N GLU A 32 -1.61 10.60 16.20
CA GLU A 32 -0.94 9.32 16.37
C GLU A 32 -0.87 8.60 15.03
N ILE A 33 0.27 8.01 14.71
CA ILE A 33 0.43 7.16 13.53
C ILE A 33 1.03 5.84 13.97
N ILE A 34 0.43 4.73 13.54
CA ILE A 34 0.99 3.40 13.74
C ILE A 34 1.44 2.88 12.38
N ALA A 35 2.75 2.81 12.18
CA ALA A 35 3.37 2.35 10.96
C ALA A 35 3.78 0.87 11.10
N ILE A 36 3.16 0.01 10.29
CA ILE A 36 3.21 -1.44 10.43
C ILE A 36 3.93 -2.07 9.26
N SER A 37 4.83 -3.01 9.53
CA SER A 37 5.42 -3.87 8.51
C SER A 37 5.98 -5.16 9.14
N ARG A 38 6.45 -6.07 8.30
CA ARG A 38 7.19 -7.27 8.76
C ARG A 38 8.58 -6.95 9.31
N ASN A 39 9.16 -5.83 8.90
CA ASN A 39 10.50 -5.38 9.29
C ASN A 39 10.47 -3.87 9.59
N PRO A 40 9.87 -3.46 10.71
CA PRO A 40 9.68 -2.04 11.03
C PRO A 40 11.00 -1.28 11.25
N ASP A 41 12.04 -1.96 11.73
CA ASP A 41 13.36 -1.39 12.02
C ASP A 41 14.08 -0.80 10.78
N LYS A 42 13.52 -1.02 9.57
CA LYS A 42 14.04 -0.41 8.34
C LYS A 42 13.75 1.09 8.25
N MET A 43 12.74 1.57 8.98
CA MET A 43 12.43 2.99 9.02
C MET A 43 13.41 3.72 9.93
N THR A 44 14.16 4.64 9.34
CA THR A 44 15.05 5.55 10.06
C THR A 44 14.39 6.92 10.24
N ASN A 45 14.83 7.70 11.22
CA ASN A 45 14.26 9.03 11.52
C ASN A 45 12.74 8.98 11.72
N VAL A 46 12.31 8.15 12.67
CA VAL A 46 10.90 7.97 13.04
C VAL A 46 10.39 9.24 13.74
N PRO A 47 9.33 9.90 13.27
CA PRO A 47 8.75 11.05 13.96
C PRO A 47 8.20 10.69 15.34
N GLU A 48 8.16 11.66 16.27
CA GLU A 48 7.78 11.44 17.68
C GLU A 48 6.37 10.86 17.86
N ASN A 49 5.43 11.23 16.97
CA ASN A 49 4.05 10.75 16.99
C ASN A 49 3.83 9.44 16.20
N VAL A 50 4.89 8.74 15.82
CA VAL A 50 4.84 7.49 15.07
C VAL A 50 5.31 6.33 15.94
N THR A 51 4.48 5.30 16.06
CA THR A 51 4.82 4.02 16.66
C THR A 51 5.05 2.99 15.56
N LEU A 52 6.09 2.19 15.71
CA LEU A 52 6.41 1.10 14.79
C LEU A 52 5.91 -0.23 15.34
N GLU A 53 5.22 -1.01 14.49
CA GLU A 53 4.68 -2.33 14.86
C GLU A 53 5.09 -3.40 13.84
N LYS A 54 5.32 -4.61 14.35
CA LYS A 54 5.69 -5.76 13.52
C LYS A 54 4.51 -6.71 13.35
N ILE A 55 3.82 -6.64 12.19
CA ILE A 55 2.72 -7.53 11.86
C ILE A 55 2.82 -7.94 10.38
N ASP A 56 2.56 -9.21 10.09
CA ASP A 56 2.29 -9.68 8.72
C ASP A 56 0.78 -9.54 8.43
N VAL A 57 0.45 -8.92 7.31
CA VAL A 57 -0.96 -8.75 6.86
C VAL A 57 -1.66 -10.09 6.56
N LEU A 58 -0.91 -11.18 6.49
CA LEU A 58 -1.45 -12.54 6.32
C LEU A 58 -1.69 -13.25 7.65
N ASP A 59 -1.24 -12.71 8.77
CA ASP A 59 -1.48 -13.26 10.11
C ASP A 59 -2.78 -12.69 10.67
N GLU A 60 -3.86 -13.44 10.51
CA GLU A 60 -5.21 -13.03 10.92
C GLU A 60 -5.33 -12.83 12.42
N GLU A 61 -4.71 -13.70 13.23
CA GLU A 61 -4.81 -13.62 14.69
C GLU A 61 -4.03 -12.43 15.25
N ALA A 62 -2.85 -12.13 14.66
CA ALA A 62 -2.11 -10.91 14.98
C ALA A 62 -2.92 -9.66 14.63
N LEU A 63 -3.59 -9.63 13.46
CA LEU A 63 -4.45 -8.51 13.05
C LEU A 63 -5.64 -8.30 13.97
N LYS A 64 -6.37 -9.37 14.33
CA LYS A 64 -7.51 -9.30 15.27
C LYS A 64 -7.08 -8.72 16.62
N SER A 65 -5.99 -9.25 17.17
CA SER A 65 -5.45 -8.81 18.45
C SER A 65 -4.99 -7.36 18.39
N PHE A 66 -4.30 -6.99 17.32
CA PHE A 66 -3.82 -5.63 17.09
C PHE A 66 -4.98 -4.62 17.07
N PHE A 67 -5.98 -4.79 16.21
CA PHE A 67 -7.07 -3.85 16.08
C PHE A 67 -7.90 -3.74 17.36
N LYS A 68 -8.13 -4.84 18.05
CA LYS A 68 -8.80 -4.86 19.36
C LYS A 68 -8.04 -4.01 20.39
N ASN A 69 -6.72 -4.12 20.43
CA ASN A 69 -5.88 -3.37 21.38
C ASN A 69 -5.78 -1.87 21.02
N GLN A 70 -5.81 -1.55 19.72
CA GLN A 70 -5.73 -0.17 19.25
C GLN A 70 -7.01 0.63 19.48
N GLY A 71 -8.17 -0.04 19.52
CA GLY A 71 -9.46 0.63 19.62
C GLY A 71 -9.78 1.49 18.39
N GLU A 72 -10.59 2.54 18.58
CA GLU A 72 -11.04 3.38 17.48
C GLU A 72 -9.89 4.20 16.84
N PHE A 73 -9.94 4.33 15.51
CA PHE A 73 -9.02 5.14 14.71
C PHE A 73 -9.76 5.76 13.49
N ASP A 74 -9.15 6.76 12.85
CA ASP A 74 -9.81 7.57 11.81
C ASP A 74 -9.45 7.17 10.37
N VAL A 75 -8.21 6.71 10.14
CA VAL A 75 -7.70 6.43 8.79
C VAL A 75 -6.93 5.12 8.76
N LEU A 76 -7.25 4.29 7.78
CA LEU A 76 -6.56 3.04 7.48
C LEU A 76 -5.91 3.12 6.10
N ILE A 77 -4.60 2.99 6.05
CA ILE A 77 -3.87 2.94 4.78
C ILE A 77 -3.21 1.57 4.64
N ASN A 78 -3.37 0.93 3.49
CA ASN A 78 -2.66 -0.31 3.21
C ASN A 78 -1.82 -0.20 1.94
N CYS A 79 -0.50 -0.14 2.14
CA CYS A 79 0.54 -0.16 1.12
C CYS A 79 1.31 -1.50 1.10
N ALA A 80 0.99 -2.43 2.02
CA ALA A 80 1.70 -3.70 2.14
C ALA A 80 1.51 -4.57 0.89
N THR A 81 2.55 -5.27 0.47
CA THR A 81 2.50 -6.11 -0.74
C THR A 81 2.11 -7.57 -0.48
N GLY A 82 2.23 -8.03 0.75
CA GLY A 82 1.84 -9.38 1.19
C GLY A 82 2.73 -10.52 0.70
N GLY A 83 3.08 -10.57 -0.57
CA GLY A 83 3.82 -11.69 -1.18
C GLY A 83 4.85 -11.27 -2.21
N THR A 84 5.39 -12.26 -2.92
CA THR A 84 6.26 -12.06 -4.07
C THR A 84 5.44 -11.63 -5.29
N ARG A 85 6.10 -10.95 -6.24
CA ARG A 85 5.47 -10.54 -7.51
C ARG A 85 6.03 -11.40 -8.63
N ALA A 86 5.18 -12.18 -9.27
CA ALA A 86 5.55 -12.84 -10.52
C ALA A 86 5.62 -11.79 -11.65
N VAL A 87 6.70 -11.83 -12.40
CA VAL A 87 6.94 -11.01 -13.59
C VAL A 87 7.50 -11.86 -14.71
N GLY A 88 7.22 -11.47 -15.95
CA GLY A 88 7.72 -12.17 -17.13
C GLY A 88 6.58 -12.63 -18.04
N PRO A 89 6.93 -13.21 -19.22
CA PRO A 89 5.95 -13.67 -20.21
C PRO A 89 5.01 -14.74 -19.62
N PHE A 90 3.71 -14.56 -19.79
CA PHE A 90 2.68 -15.42 -19.19
C PHE A 90 2.91 -16.92 -19.45
N LEU A 91 3.20 -17.29 -20.69
CA LEU A 91 3.42 -18.70 -21.07
C LEU A 91 4.69 -19.35 -20.47
N LYS A 92 5.57 -18.54 -19.88
CA LYS A 92 6.80 -18.99 -19.19
C LYS A 92 6.78 -18.69 -17.70
N MET A 93 5.71 -18.06 -17.21
CA MET A 93 5.57 -17.67 -15.81
C MET A 93 5.33 -18.90 -14.94
N ASP A 94 6.03 -18.98 -13.82
CA ASP A 94 5.73 -19.95 -12.79
C ASP A 94 4.35 -19.69 -12.19
N LEU A 95 3.47 -20.70 -12.23
CA LEU A 95 2.11 -20.59 -11.73
C LEU A 95 2.06 -20.46 -10.20
N GLU A 96 3.04 -20.99 -9.48
CA GLU A 96 3.10 -20.81 -8.03
C GLU A 96 3.48 -19.37 -7.68
N GLY A 97 4.43 -18.77 -8.39
CA GLY A 97 4.71 -17.34 -8.28
C GLY A 97 3.51 -16.47 -8.65
N TYR A 98 2.72 -16.89 -9.66
CA TYR A 98 1.47 -16.22 -10.01
C TYR A 98 0.46 -16.26 -8.84
N ARG A 99 0.24 -17.45 -8.24
CA ARG A 99 -0.63 -17.61 -7.05
C ARG A 99 -0.14 -16.77 -5.87
N SER A 100 1.15 -16.83 -5.58
CA SER A 100 1.79 -16.08 -4.49
C SER A 100 1.60 -14.56 -4.65
N SER A 101 1.50 -14.06 -5.88
CA SER A 101 1.21 -12.64 -6.12
C SER A 101 -0.13 -12.18 -5.54
N PHE A 102 -1.11 -13.10 -5.39
CA PHE A 102 -2.42 -12.81 -4.80
C PHE A 102 -2.39 -12.65 -3.27
N ALA A 103 -1.28 -12.95 -2.61
CA ALA A 103 -1.09 -12.67 -1.18
C ALA A 103 -1.32 -11.17 -0.86
N LYS A 104 -1.08 -10.27 -1.82
CA LYS A 104 -1.44 -8.86 -1.67
C LYS A 104 -2.94 -8.67 -1.49
N LEU A 105 -3.78 -9.32 -2.29
CA LEU A 105 -5.24 -9.23 -2.16
C LEU A 105 -5.70 -9.77 -0.81
N TRP A 106 -5.19 -10.92 -0.40
CA TRP A 106 -5.53 -11.52 0.90
C TRP A 106 -5.11 -10.62 2.06
N GLY A 107 -3.90 -10.07 2.04
CA GLY A 107 -3.46 -9.12 3.06
C GLY A 107 -4.34 -7.86 3.12
N TYR A 108 -4.83 -7.37 1.97
CA TYR A 108 -5.75 -6.22 1.92
C TYR A 108 -7.13 -6.60 2.48
N THR A 109 -7.63 -7.77 2.11
CA THR A 109 -8.90 -8.30 2.62
C THR A 109 -8.86 -8.46 4.13
N ASN A 110 -7.81 -9.07 4.68
CA ASN A 110 -7.66 -9.27 6.11
C ASN A 110 -7.60 -7.93 6.86
N VAL A 111 -6.76 -7.00 6.42
CA VAL A 111 -6.62 -5.68 7.06
C VAL A 111 -7.94 -4.90 7.04
N VAL A 112 -8.64 -4.89 5.91
CA VAL A 112 -9.95 -4.22 5.81
C VAL A 112 -11.00 -4.95 6.66
N ARG A 113 -11.05 -6.27 6.59
CA ARG A 113 -12.02 -7.10 7.34
C ARG A 113 -11.94 -6.83 8.84
N TYR A 114 -10.74 -6.89 9.40
CA TYR A 114 -10.55 -6.75 10.86
C TYR A 114 -10.45 -5.29 11.32
N GLY A 115 -9.98 -4.38 10.45
CA GLY A 115 -9.84 -2.97 10.81
C GLY A 115 -11.14 -2.17 10.71
N THR A 116 -12.05 -2.54 9.81
CA THR A 116 -13.28 -1.75 9.58
C THR A 116 -14.19 -1.68 10.83
N GLU A 117 -14.18 -2.68 11.69
CA GLU A 117 -14.95 -2.69 12.93
C GLU A 117 -14.56 -1.53 13.86
N TYR A 118 -13.26 -1.23 13.92
CA TYR A 118 -12.68 -0.18 14.79
C TYR A 118 -12.49 1.16 14.08
N LEU A 119 -12.77 1.25 12.80
CA LEU A 119 -12.68 2.49 12.05
C LEU A 119 -13.85 3.40 12.42
N ALA A 120 -13.58 4.68 12.73
CA ALA A 120 -14.60 5.68 13.04
C ALA A 120 -15.67 5.74 11.93
N ASN A 121 -16.92 6.11 12.27
CA ASN A 121 -18.04 6.13 11.32
C ASN A 121 -17.80 7.02 10.10
N ASN A 122 -17.07 8.12 10.26
CA ASN A 122 -16.67 9.01 9.17
C ASN A 122 -15.25 8.70 8.64
N GLY A 123 -14.70 7.55 9.01
CA GLY A 123 -13.35 7.13 8.69
C GLY A 123 -13.12 6.84 7.21
N ASN A 124 -11.86 6.71 6.85
CA ASN A 124 -11.46 6.49 5.48
C ASN A 124 -10.42 5.38 5.35
N ILE A 125 -10.63 4.49 4.41
CA ILE A 125 -9.68 3.44 4.01
C ILE A 125 -9.04 3.85 2.68
N VAL A 126 -7.71 3.72 2.59
CA VAL A 126 -6.96 3.92 1.35
C VAL A 126 -6.15 2.67 1.02
N LEU A 127 -6.39 2.09 -0.12
CA LEU A 127 -5.64 0.93 -0.63
C LEU A 127 -4.77 1.33 -1.81
N VAL A 128 -3.54 0.83 -1.86
CA VAL A 128 -2.61 1.11 -2.96
C VAL A 128 -2.63 -0.03 -3.98
N SER A 129 -3.25 0.20 -5.15
CA SER A 129 -3.23 -0.72 -6.29
C SER A 129 -1.97 -0.49 -7.14
N GLY A 130 -2.14 -0.20 -8.41
CA GLY A 130 -1.09 0.13 -9.37
C GLY A 130 -1.65 0.27 -10.79
N SER A 131 -1.05 1.15 -11.59
CA SER A 131 -1.48 1.40 -12.98
C SER A 131 -1.58 0.14 -13.86
N PRO A 132 -0.81 -0.95 -13.65
CA PRO A 132 -0.97 -2.18 -14.41
C PRO A 132 -2.37 -2.80 -14.31
N ALA A 133 -3.13 -2.51 -13.26
CA ALA A 133 -4.54 -2.91 -13.13
C ALA A 133 -5.41 -2.45 -14.33
N ARG A 134 -5.05 -1.31 -14.92
CA ARG A 134 -5.80 -0.67 -16.02
C ARG A 134 -5.01 -0.62 -17.34
N LYS A 135 -3.68 -0.54 -17.28
CA LYS A 135 -2.79 -0.48 -18.43
C LYS A 135 -1.65 -1.48 -18.26
N CYS A 136 -1.95 -2.75 -18.52
CA CYS A 136 -0.99 -3.84 -18.42
C CYS A 136 0.00 -3.82 -19.59
N ARG A 137 1.28 -4.06 -19.30
CA ARG A 137 2.33 -4.30 -20.30
C ARG A 137 2.65 -5.80 -20.35
N PRO A 138 3.23 -6.30 -21.44
CA PRO A 138 3.76 -7.68 -21.48
C PRO A 138 4.62 -7.99 -20.25
N GLY A 139 4.46 -9.16 -19.67
CA GLY A 139 5.16 -9.58 -18.46
C GLY A 139 4.58 -9.09 -17.12
N GLN A 140 3.50 -8.33 -17.12
CA GLN A 140 2.88 -7.76 -15.91
C GLN A 140 1.54 -8.40 -15.54
N ILE A 141 1.17 -9.54 -16.13
CA ILE A 141 -0.17 -10.13 -15.96
C ILE A 141 -0.53 -10.39 -14.48
N ALA A 142 0.41 -10.91 -13.68
CA ALA A 142 0.15 -11.16 -12.26
C ALA A 142 -0.14 -9.87 -11.48
N ILE A 143 0.67 -8.83 -11.69
CA ILE A 143 0.48 -7.52 -11.06
C ILE A 143 -0.84 -6.87 -11.50
N SER A 144 -1.17 -7.00 -12.79
CA SER A 144 -2.41 -6.50 -13.37
C SER A 144 -3.63 -7.19 -12.77
N SER A 145 -3.62 -8.52 -12.72
CA SER A 145 -4.71 -9.32 -12.16
C SER A 145 -4.96 -9.00 -10.69
N VAL A 146 -3.90 -8.95 -9.89
CA VAL A 146 -4.00 -8.61 -8.46
C VAL A 146 -4.48 -7.16 -8.26
N GLY A 147 -3.96 -6.21 -9.04
CA GLY A 147 -4.38 -4.83 -8.97
C GLY A 147 -5.86 -4.65 -9.33
N GLY A 148 -6.31 -5.33 -10.39
CA GLY A 148 -7.72 -5.35 -10.79
C GLY A 148 -8.63 -5.97 -9.71
N ALA A 149 -8.17 -7.05 -9.07
CA ALA A 149 -8.89 -7.68 -7.97
C ALA A 149 -9.01 -6.76 -6.74
N VAL A 150 -7.94 -6.03 -6.37
CA VAL A 150 -7.98 -5.03 -5.29
C VAL A 150 -8.94 -3.89 -5.62
N GLU A 151 -8.98 -3.42 -6.87
CA GLU A 151 -9.92 -2.37 -7.29
C GLU A 151 -11.38 -2.88 -7.27
N ALA A 152 -11.62 -4.12 -7.69
CA ALA A 152 -12.93 -4.74 -7.62
C ALA A 152 -13.39 -4.96 -6.17
N PHE A 153 -12.50 -5.42 -5.30
CA PHE A 153 -12.76 -5.58 -3.87
C PHE A 153 -13.20 -4.26 -3.23
N ALA A 154 -12.47 -3.17 -3.47
CA ALA A 154 -12.83 -1.87 -2.90
C ALA A 154 -14.20 -1.38 -3.41
N ARG A 155 -14.52 -1.55 -4.69
CA ARG A 155 -15.85 -1.21 -5.24
C ARG A 155 -16.96 -2.06 -4.63
N GLY A 156 -16.70 -3.35 -4.43
CA GLY A 156 -17.69 -4.28 -3.89
C GLY A 156 -18.02 -4.02 -2.43
N ILE A 157 -17.01 -3.73 -1.60
CA ILE A 157 -17.22 -3.53 -0.16
C ILE A 157 -17.71 -2.12 0.20
N ALA A 158 -17.50 -1.13 -0.65
CA ALA A 158 -17.86 0.27 -0.36
C ALA A 158 -19.32 0.46 0.14
N PRO A 159 -20.35 -0.14 -0.51
CA PRO A 159 -21.73 -0.02 -0.02
C PRO A 159 -21.97 -0.75 1.30
N GLU A 160 -21.20 -1.81 1.61
CA GLU A 160 -21.39 -2.60 2.84
C GLU A 160 -20.84 -1.89 4.09
N ILE A 161 -19.82 -1.03 3.91
CA ILE A 161 -19.17 -0.33 5.03
C ILE A 161 -19.62 1.13 5.19
N ALA A 162 -20.54 1.61 4.35
CA ALA A 162 -21.05 2.97 4.45
C ALA A 162 -21.60 3.25 5.88
N PRO A 163 -21.37 4.44 6.45
CA PRO A 163 -20.86 5.68 5.86
C PRO A 163 -19.33 5.81 5.82
N LYS A 164 -18.58 4.79 6.26
CA LYS A 164 -17.13 4.73 6.10
C LYS A 164 -16.78 4.71 4.62
N ARG A 165 -15.65 5.28 4.25
CA ARG A 165 -15.25 5.40 2.85
C ARG A 165 -14.05 4.54 2.55
N ILE A 166 -13.99 3.97 1.34
CA ILE A 166 -12.83 3.26 0.83
C ILE A 166 -12.43 3.82 -0.53
N ASN A 167 -11.14 4.07 -0.72
CA ASN A 167 -10.58 4.66 -1.92
C ASN A 167 -9.37 3.86 -2.40
N ILE A 168 -9.07 3.96 -3.68
CA ILE A 168 -7.90 3.35 -4.30
C ILE A 168 -6.98 4.43 -4.85
N VAL A 169 -5.70 4.29 -4.55
CA VAL A 169 -4.62 5.01 -5.24
C VAL A 169 -3.91 4.01 -6.15
N SER A 170 -3.85 4.30 -7.45
CA SER A 170 -3.24 3.43 -8.47
C SER A 170 -2.03 4.12 -9.10
N PRO A 171 -0.85 4.10 -8.44
CA PRO A 171 0.34 4.80 -8.93
C PRO A 171 0.87 4.18 -10.23
N GLY A 172 1.53 5.01 -11.02
CA GLY A 172 2.36 4.60 -12.14
C GLY A 172 3.70 4.05 -11.70
N VAL A 173 4.75 4.42 -12.43
CA VAL A 173 6.13 4.07 -12.06
C VAL A 173 6.60 5.06 -10.99
N ILE A 174 6.80 4.56 -9.78
CA ILE A 174 7.30 5.34 -8.63
C ILE A 174 8.67 4.81 -8.24
N ASP A 175 9.62 5.70 -8.05
CA ASP A 175 10.94 5.36 -7.54
C ASP A 175 10.87 5.04 -6.04
N THR A 176 11.11 3.78 -5.70
CA THR A 176 11.01 3.27 -4.34
C THR A 176 12.08 2.20 -4.07
N PRO A 177 12.39 1.91 -2.79
CA PRO A 177 13.27 0.82 -2.41
C PRO A 177 12.81 -0.59 -2.86
N MET A 178 11.62 -0.69 -3.45
CA MET A 178 11.13 -1.94 -4.04
C MET A 178 11.95 -2.39 -5.26
N SER A 179 12.57 -1.46 -5.99
CA SER A 179 13.55 -1.77 -7.00
C SER A 179 14.90 -2.05 -6.33
N PRO A 180 15.50 -3.25 -6.51
CA PRO A 180 16.80 -3.57 -5.96
C PRO A 180 17.97 -2.90 -6.72
N LEU A 181 17.67 -2.29 -7.87
CA LEU A 181 18.67 -1.66 -8.73
C LEU A 181 19.25 -0.40 -8.07
N THR A 182 20.52 -0.09 -8.36
CA THR A 182 21.24 1.06 -7.85
C THR A 182 22.02 1.78 -8.97
N GLY A 183 22.41 3.04 -8.76
CA GLY A 183 23.22 3.83 -9.69
C GLY A 183 22.65 3.87 -11.10
N ASN A 184 23.51 3.79 -12.11
CA ASN A 184 23.15 3.90 -13.53
C ASN A 184 22.11 2.86 -13.98
N GLU A 185 22.17 1.63 -13.46
CA GLU A 185 21.18 0.60 -13.81
C GLU A 185 19.76 0.99 -13.38
N ARG A 186 19.64 1.64 -12.20
CA ARG A 186 18.38 2.15 -11.70
C ARG A 186 17.84 3.29 -12.57
N GLU A 187 18.70 4.24 -12.91
CA GLU A 187 18.35 5.37 -13.77
C GLU A 187 17.89 4.91 -15.15
N GLU A 188 18.65 4.00 -15.75
CA GLU A 188 18.33 3.43 -17.07
C GLU A 188 17.01 2.63 -17.05
N PHE A 189 16.79 1.85 -16.00
CA PHE A 189 15.53 1.14 -15.80
C PHE A 189 14.33 2.12 -15.78
N TYR A 190 14.38 3.18 -14.97
CA TYR A 190 13.28 4.14 -14.88
C TYR A 190 13.11 4.94 -16.17
N LYS A 191 14.19 5.34 -16.83
CA LYS A 191 14.15 5.99 -18.14
C LYS A 191 13.41 5.11 -19.15
N ASN A 192 13.78 3.83 -19.26
CA ASN A 192 13.16 2.89 -20.18
C ASN A 192 11.68 2.61 -19.80
N ALA A 193 11.38 2.48 -18.51
CA ALA A 193 10.03 2.24 -18.03
C ALA A 193 9.07 3.42 -18.27
N THR A 194 9.59 4.64 -18.44
CA THR A 194 8.78 5.85 -18.53
C THR A 194 8.89 6.60 -19.86
N GLN A 195 9.75 6.16 -20.78
CA GLN A 195 10.04 6.86 -22.05
C GLN A 195 8.80 7.20 -22.89
N ASN A 196 7.74 6.42 -22.79
CA ASN A 196 6.48 6.61 -23.52
C ASN A 196 5.40 7.31 -22.67
N ASN A 197 5.74 7.81 -21.49
CA ASN A 197 4.83 8.61 -20.69
C ASN A 197 4.86 10.08 -21.17
N LEU A 198 3.77 10.81 -20.94
CA LEU A 198 3.72 12.25 -21.22
C LEU A 198 4.76 13.03 -20.39
N ILE A 199 5.01 12.58 -19.16
CA ILE A 199 6.13 13.02 -18.33
C ILE A 199 7.08 11.83 -18.21
N PRO A 200 8.21 11.81 -18.97
CA PRO A 200 9.06 10.63 -19.11
C PRO A 200 10.05 10.45 -17.95
N ARG A 201 9.55 10.42 -16.72
CA ARG A 201 10.30 10.11 -15.51
C ARG A 201 9.48 9.29 -14.54
N ALA A 202 10.13 8.60 -13.62
CA ALA A 202 9.45 8.04 -12.45
C ALA A 202 8.94 9.18 -11.55
N GLY A 203 7.80 8.95 -10.89
CA GLY A 203 7.35 9.78 -9.78
C GLY A 203 8.11 9.44 -8.51
N THR A 204 8.09 10.33 -7.52
CA THR A 204 8.60 10.06 -6.18
C THR A 204 7.47 9.63 -5.23
N SER A 205 7.85 9.00 -4.12
CA SER A 205 6.89 8.63 -3.09
C SER A 205 6.19 9.85 -2.49
N GLU A 206 6.90 10.99 -2.37
CA GLU A 206 6.38 12.26 -1.84
C GLU A 206 5.39 12.92 -2.81
N GLU A 207 5.64 12.83 -4.11
CA GLU A 207 4.69 13.35 -5.12
C GLU A 207 3.34 12.63 -5.04
N LEU A 208 3.34 11.33 -4.76
CA LEU A 208 2.11 10.54 -4.63
C LEU A 208 1.25 10.97 -3.44
N GLN A 209 1.84 11.54 -2.39
CA GLN A 209 1.12 11.99 -1.19
C GLN A 209 0.39 13.34 -1.38
N LYS A 210 0.58 13.99 -2.53
CA LYS A 210 -0.12 15.25 -2.87
C LYS A 210 -1.48 14.99 -3.52
N VAL A 211 -1.80 13.73 -3.82
CA VAL A 211 -3.06 13.29 -4.40
C VAL A 211 -4.02 12.84 -3.30
#